data_b0352e58179606feaea0d4fa06ce940d
#
_entry.id   b0352e58179606feaea0d4fa06ce940d
#
_cell.length_a   1.000
_cell.length_b   1.000
_cell.length_c   1.000
_cell.angle_alpha   90.00
_cell.angle_beta   90.00
_cell.angle_gamma   90.00
#
_symmetry.space_group_name_H-M   'P 1'
#
loop_
_entity.id
_entity.type
_entity.pdbx_description
1 polymer ?
#
loop_
_entity_poly.entity_id
_entity_poly.type
_entity_poly.pdbx_seq_one_letter_code
_entity_poly.pdbx_strand_id
1 'polypeptide(L)'
;MYKIAVMGDRDSVMGFRALGLETVFVENADTARKELHRMAAGDYAIIYITEQLSLQLESEIARYQDAVTPAIILIPGRGGSLGLGESRVRSAVERAVGADIS
;
A
#
# COMPACT_ATOMS: atom_id res chain seq x y z
N MET A 1 15.29 9.53 -10.25
CA MET A 1 14.99 8.08 -10.22
C MET A 1 13.97 7.80 -9.11
N TYR A 2 12.93 7.07 -9.43
CA TYR A 2 11.91 6.74 -8.44
C TYR A 2 12.30 5.51 -7.63
N LYS A 3 11.90 5.52 -6.37
CA LYS A 3 12.14 4.41 -5.45
C LYS A 3 10.91 3.56 -5.29
N ILE A 4 11.10 2.33 -4.82
CA ILE A 4 10.02 1.42 -4.49
C ILE A 4 10.21 0.99 -3.05
N ALA A 5 9.16 1.12 -2.24
CA ALA A 5 9.22 0.77 -0.83
C ALA A 5 8.16 -0.27 -0.48
N VAL A 6 8.41 -1.00 0.58
CA VAL A 6 7.44 -1.90 1.18
C VAL A 6 7.37 -1.61 2.67
N MET A 7 6.15 -1.43 3.17
CA MET A 7 5.92 -1.05 4.56
C MET A 7 4.97 -2.04 5.23
N GLY A 8 5.31 -2.41 6.44
CA GLY A 8 4.49 -3.33 7.23
C GLY A 8 5.26 -3.84 8.41
N ASP A 9 4.76 -4.90 9.02
CA ASP A 9 5.46 -5.56 10.12
C ASP A 9 6.72 -6.26 9.59
N ARG A 10 7.66 -6.46 10.50
CA ARG A 10 8.97 -6.99 10.14
C ARG A 10 8.91 -8.33 9.42
N ASP A 11 8.11 -9.25 9.93
CA ASP A 11 8.04 -10.59 9.36
C ASP A 11 7.48 -10.58 7.93
N SER A 12 6.53 -9.69 7.66
CA SER A 12 5.91 -9.60 6.35
C SER A 12 6.82 -8.98 5.30
N VAL A 13 7.57 -7.96 5.68
CA VAL A 13 8.35 -7.21 4.68
C VAL A 13 9.79 -7.66 4.52
N MET A 14 10.28 -8.48 5.46
CA MET A 14 11.66 -8.92 5.43
C MET A 14 12.06 -9.66 4.15
N GLY A 15 11.14 -10.44 3.60
CA GLY A 15 11.38 -11.16 2.36
C GLY A 15 11.60 -10.25 1.16
N PHE A 16 11.03 -9.07 1.20
CA PHE A 16 11.17 -8.12 0.10
C PHE A 16 12.52 -7.42 0.08
N ARG A 17 13.24 -7.45 1.20
CA ARG A 17 14.56 -6.85 1.30
C ARG A 17 15.55 -7.51 0.35
N ALA A 18 15.40 -8.80 0.15
CA ALA A 18 16.25 -9.54 -0.77
C ALA A 18 16.06 -9.11 -2.23
N LEU A 19 14.94 -8.48 -2.53
CA LEU A 19 14.64 -8.00 -3.88
C LEU A 19 15.17 -6.58 -4.14
N GLY A 20 15.88 -6.00 -3.18
CA GLY A 20 16.43 -4.67 -3.33
C GLY A 20 15.47 -3.53 -3.08
N LEU A 21 14.28 -3.82 -2.54
CA LEU A 21 13.31 -2.79 -2.20
C LEU A 21 13.66 -2.14 -0.86
N GLU A 22 13.29 -0.88 -0.70
CA GLU A 22 13.43 -0.23 0.59
C GLU A 22 12.36 -0.78 1.53
N THR A 23 12.78 -1.33 2.67
CA THR A 23 11.86 -1.90 3.64
C THR A 23 11.67 -0.97 4.82
N VAL A 24 10.42 -0.73 5.17
CA VAL A 24 10.05 0.16 6.28
C VAL A 24 9.27 -0.66 7.30
N PHE A 25 9.89 -0.95 8.43
CA PHE A 25 9.26 -1.71 9.50
C PHE A 25 8.50 -0.77 10.42
N VAL A 26 7.21 -1.02 10.59
CA VAL A 26 6.38 -0.21 11.47
C VAL A 26 5.60 -1.11 12.42
N GLU A 27 5.43 -0.66 13.65
CA GLU A 27 4.74 -1.42 14.68
C GLU A 27 3.41 -0.81 15.08
N ASN A 28 3.18 0.44 14.70
CA ASN A 28 1.93 1.13 15.05
C ASN A 28 1.49 2.07 13.94
N ALA A 29 0.23 2.49 14.03
CA ALA A 29 -0.37 3.31 12.99
C ALA A 29 0.25 4.72 12.91
N ASP A 30 0.66 5.28 14.03
CA ASP A 30 1.23 6.62 14.04
C ASP A 30 2.56 6.68 13.29
N THR A 31 3.44 5.72 13.55
CA THR A 31 4.70 5.61 12.82
C THR A 31 4.46 5.35 11.35
N ALA A 32 3.53 4.46 11.04
CA ALA A 32 3.19 4.12 9.67
C ALA A 32 2.66 5.34 8.91
N ARG A 33 1.84 6.15 9.56
CA ARG A 33 1.29 7.36 8.97
C ARG A 33 2.39 8.36 8.63
N LYS A 34 3.33 8.56 9.55
CA LYS A 34 4.46 9.45 9.32
C LYS A 34 5.33 8.98 8.17
N GLU A 35 5.62 7.68 8.14
CA GLU A 35 6.44 7.11 7.08
C GLU A 35 5.74 7.18 5.72
N LEU A 36 4.45 6.96 5.68
CA LEU A 36 3.68 7.06 4.44
C LEU A 36 3.74 8.48 3.90
N HIS A 37 3.53 9.48 4.75
CA HIS A 37 3.60 10.88 4.31
C HIS A 37 5.00 11.26 3.85
N ARG A 38 6.03 10.78 4.55
CA ARG A 38 7.41 11.04 4.16
C ARG A 38 7.70 10.47 2.78
N MET A 39 7.30 9.23 2.55
CA MET A 39 7.53 8.58 1.26
C MET A 39 6.69 9.19 0.15
N ALA A 40 5.46 9.57 0.44
CA ALA A 40 4.58 10.18 -0.57
C ALA A 40 5.08 11.56 -1.00
N ALA A 41 5.76 12.27 -0.11
CA ALA A 41 6.35 13.57 -0.44
C ALA A 41 7.71 13.43 -1.13
N GLY A 42 8.28 12.23 -1.13
CA GLY A 42 9.56 11.96 -1.77
C GLY A 42 9.40 11.44 -3.18
N ASP A 43 10.44 10.78 -3.67
CA ASP A 43 10.49 10.28 -5.05
C ASP A 43 10.20 8.78 -5.13
N TYR A 44 9.15 8.34 -4.43
CA TYR A 44 8.70 6.95 -4.46
C TYR A 44 7.62 6.79 -5.52
N ALA A 45 7.83 5.84 -6.40
CA ALA A 45 6.85 5.51 -7.44
C ALA A 45 5.80 4.54 -6.93
N ILE A 46 6.22 3.57 -6.10
CA ILE A 46 5.34 2.52 -5.59
C ILE A 46 5.62 2.31 -4.10
N ILE A 47 4.55 2.19 -3.33
CA ILE A 47 4.62 1.84 -1.92
C ILE A 47 3.74 0.61 -1.71
N TYR A 48 4.36 -0.52 -1.41
CA TYR A 48 3.63 -1.72 -1.03
C TYR A 48 3.31 -1.65 0.46
N ILE A 49 2.07 -1.92 0.82
CA ILE A 49 1.63 -1.88 2.21
C ILE A 49 0.93 -3.19 2.51
N THR A 50 1.23 -3.82 3.65
CA THR A 50 0.53 -5.03 4.05
C THR A 50 -0.96 -4.74 4.26
N GLU A 51 -1.81 -5.69 3.91
CA GLU A 51 -3.26 -5.52 4.07
C GLU A 51 -3.64 -5.23 5.52
N GLN A 52 -2.97 -5.89 6.46
CA GLN A 52 -3.23 -5.68 7.88
C GLN A 52 -2.97 -4.22 8.29
N LEU A 53 -1.85 -3.66 7.82
CA LEU A 53 -1.52 -2.28 8.13
C LEU A 53 -2.46 -1.31 7.43
N SER A 54 -2.91 -1.64 6.23
CA SER A 54 -3.80 -0.76 5.47
C SER A 54 -5.12 -0.49 6.18
N LEU A 55 -5.58 -1.42 7.02
CA LEU A 55 -6.79 -1.23 7.80
C LEU A 55 -6.66 -0.08 8.79
N GLN A 56 -5.44 0.25 9.19
CA GLN A 56 -5.18 1.33 10.13
C GLN A 56 -4.84 2.65 9.42
N LEU A 57 -4.71 2.62 8.10
CA LEU A 57 -4.29 3.78 7.31
C LEU A 57 -5.29 4.12 6.21
N GLU A 58 -6.54 3.72 6.34
CA GLU A 58 -7.53 3.88 5.27
C GLU A 58 -7.68 5.31 4.78
N SER A 59 -7.76 6.27 5.69
CA SER A 59 -7.93 7.67 5.28
C SER A 59 -6.69 8.24 4.62
N GLU A 60 -5.51 7.83 5.08
CA GLU A 60 -4.25 8.27 4.48
C GLU A 60 -4.08 7.67 3.10
N ILE A 61 -4.38 6.40 2.95
CA ILE A 61 -4.30 5.72 1.65
C ILE A 61 -5.28 6.33 0.66
N ALA A 62 -6.47 6.68 1.12
CA ALA A 62 -7.49 7.29 0.28
C ALA A 62 -7.02 8.61 -0.33
N ARG A 63 -6.17 9.37 0.38
CA ARG A 63 -5.63 10.62 -0.14
C ARG A 63 -4.80 10.44 -1.40
N TYR A 64 -4.11 9.30 -1.50
CA TYR A 64 -3.20 9.04 -2.61
C TYR A 64 -3.81 8.15 -3.68
N GLN A 65 -5.06 7.76 -3.50
CA GLN A 65 -5.72 6.81 -4.41
C GLN A 65 -5.84 7.33 -5.84
N ASP A 66 -6.05 8.62 -5.99
CA ASP A 66 -6.19 9.25 -7.31
C ASP A 66 -4.88 9.85 -7.82
N ALA A 67 -3.83 9.79 -7.02
CA ALA A 67 -2.53 10.30 -7.43
C ALA A 67 -1.85 9.33 -8.40
N VAL A 68 -1.14 9.89 -9.37
CA VAL A 68 -0.36 9.07 -10.29
C VAL A 68 0.79 8.40 -9.53
N THR A 69 1.47 9.17 -8.68
CA THR A 69 2.54 8.67 -7.83
C THR A 69 2.39 9.23 -6.43
N PRO A 70 2.68 8.45 -5.39
CA PRO A 70 3.03 7.04 -5.45
C PRO A 70 1.80 6.16 -5.67
N ALA A 71 1.98 5.05 -6.36
CA ALA A 71 0.95 4.01 -6.40
C ALA A 71 1.04 3.19 -5.12
N ILE A 72 -0.08 3.03 -4.42
CA ILE A 72 -0.12 2.24 -3.20
C ILE A 72 -0.76 0.90 -3.50
N ILE A 73 0.00 -0.17 -3.28
CA ILE A 73 -0.43 -1.53 -3.61
C ILE A 73 -0.46 -2.35 -2.33
N LEU A 74 -1.58 -3.03 -2.09
CA LEU A 74 -1.73 -3.87 -0.92
C LEU A 74 -1.17 -5.26 -1.19
N ILE A 75 -0.44 -5.79 -0.22
CA ILE A 75 0.14 -7.13 -0.30
C ILE A 75 -0.29 -7.94 0.92
N PRO A 76 -0.32 -9.28 0.78
CA PRO A 76 -0.60 -10.13 1.93
C PRO A 76 0.47 -9.95 2.99
N GLY A 77 0.05 -9.85 4.23
CA GLY A 77 0.97 -9.80 5.35
C GLY A 77 1.08 -11.14 6.03
N ARG A 78 1.59 -11.10 7.25
CA ARG A 78 1.68 -12.27 8.11
C ARG A 78 0.28 -12.85 8.30
N GLY A 79 0.14 -14.14 8.12
CA GLY A 79 -1.15 -14.82 8.20
C GLY A 79 -1.92 -14.88 6.90
N GLY A 80 -1.35 -14.35 5.82
CA GLY A 80 -1.91 -14.48 4.48
C GLY A 80 -2.77 -13.29 4.06
N SER A 81 -3.43 -13.44 2.94
CA SER A 81 -4.23 -12.38 2.36
C SER A 81 -5.57 -12.22 3.07
N LEU A 82 -5.97 -10.97 3.27
CA LEU A 82 -7.32 -10.64 3.76
C LEU A 82 -8.29 -10.39 2.60
N GLY A 83 -7.81 -10.46 1.36
CA GLY A 83 -8.64 -10.20 0.19
C GLY A 83 -8.87 -8.73 -0.10
N LEU A 84 -8.23 -7.84 0.64
CA LEU A 84 -8.46 -6.39 0.47
C LEU A 84 -7.91 -5.86 -0.85
N GLY A 85 -6.75 -6.36 -1.27
CA GLY A 85 -6.17 -5.95 -2.53
C GLY A 85 -7.06 -6.34 -3.70
N GLU A 86 -7.56 -7.56 -3.70
CA GLU A 86 -8.48 -8.05 -4.70
C GLU A 86 -9.79 -7.25 -4.69
N SER A 87 -10.31 -6.97 -3.51
CA SER A 87 -11.53 -6.19 -3.36
C SER A 87 -11.37 -4.78 -3.94
N ARG A 88 -10.23 -4.15 -3.75
CA ARG A 88 -9.96 -2.82 -4.30
C ARG A 88 -9.89 -2.83 -5.82
N VAL A 89 -9.24 -3.84 -6.38
CA VAL A 89 -9.17 -3.99 -7.83
C VAL A 89 -10.56 -4.21 -8.40
N ARG A 90 -11.35 -5.06 -7.74
CA ARG A 90 -12.72 -5.32 -8.16
C ARG A 90 -13.57 -4.05 -8.13
N SER A 91 -13.46 -3.28 -7.07
CA SER A 91 -14.21 -2.02 -6.94
C SER A 91 -13.81 -1.02 -8.02
N ALA A 92 -12.54 -0.95 -8.35
CA ALA A 92 -12.06 -0.05 -9.40
C ALA A 92 -12.59 -0.47 -10.77
N VAL A 93 -12.61 -1.77 -11.05
CA VAL A 93 -13.17 -2.30 -12.29
C VAL A 93 -14.66 -2.03 -12.36
N GLU A 94 -15.39 -2.25 -11.27
CA GLU A 94 -16.83 -1.99 -11.23
C GLU A 94 -17.15 -0.53 -11.48
N ARG A 95 -16.35 0.39 -10.94
CA ARG A 95 -16.55 1.81 -11.19
C ARG A 95 -16.29 2.19 -12.64
N ALA A 96 -15.30 1.56 -13.26
CA ALA A 96 -14.94 1.84 -14.63
C ALA A 96 -15.97 1.28 -15.63
N VAL A 97 -16.54 0.11 -15.32
CA VAL A 97 -17.47 -0.60 -16.20
C VAL A 97 -18.91 -0.36 -15.80
N GLY A 98 -19.17 -0.12 -14.53
CA GLY A 98 -20.52 0.01 -13.99
C GLY A 98 -21.34 1.11 -14.66
N ALA A 99 -20.68 2.17 -15.09
CA ALA A 99 -21.34 3.26 -15.82
C ALA A 99 -21.91 2.77 -17.16
N ASP A 100 -21.31 1.74 -17.73
CA ASP A 100 -21.73 1.19 -19.00
C ASP A 100 -22.84 0.16 -18.86
N ILE A 101 -22.93 -0.44 -17.66
CA ILE A 101 -23.87 -1.53 -17.41
C ILE A 101 -25.15 -1.04 -16.75
N SER A 102 -25.03 0.01 -15.97
CA SER A 102 -26.16 0.54 -15.20
C SER A 102 -27.24 1.24 -16.04
#